data_9455f060a060a1fdfa8bbd63143aa86f
#
_entry.id   9455f060a060a1fdfa8bbd63143aa86f
#
_cell.length_a   1.000
_cell.length_b   1.000
_cell.length_c   1.000
_cell.angle_alpha   90.00
_cell.angle_beta   90.00
_cell.angle_gamma   90.00
#
_symmetry.space_group_name_H-M   'P 1'
#
loop_
_entity.id
_entity.type
_entity.pdbx_description
1 polymer ?
#
loop_
_entity_poly.entity_id
_entity_poly.type
_entity_poly.pdbx_seq_one_letter_code
_entity_poly.pdbx_strand_id
1 'polypeptide(L)'
;MTEPVLSLSGVRKSFGALKVTDGVSLDVAPGELHALIGPNGAGKTTLVHQISGMLRPDAGSIHFRGSDITGFSPERRSRAGLARTFQITSTIPSLSVLENVALGVQARSPSPLALLRNAALDESLNGPARAAIESVGLSERADVLAGRLSHGEKRALEIAMALTLEPAAILLDEPLAGVGREEGERLIALLRSLKGRYAMLLVEHDMEAVFALADRVTVLVYGRVIASGDPATVRADPAVREAYLGEEG
;
A
#
# COMPACT_ATOMS: atom_id res chain seq x y z
N MET A 1 2.33 -5.87 -24.48
CA MET A 1 2.68 -5.53 -23.06
C MET A 1 1.58 -4.61 -22.58
N THR A 2 0.91 -4.95 -21.49
CA THR A 2 -0.12 -4.09 -20.87
C THR A 2 0.55 -2.84 -20.30
N GLU A 3 -0.08 -1.67 -20.51
CA GLU A 3 0.41 -0.41 -19.95
C GLU A 3 0.40 -0.48 -18.40
N PRO A 4 1.49 -0.07 -17.72
CA PRO A 4 1.54 -0.12 -16.25
C PRO A 4 0.55 0.85 -15.61
N VAL A 5 -0.03 0.45 -14.48
CA VAL A 5 -0.90 1.33 -13.69
C VAL A 5 -0.08 2.39 -12.95
N LEU A 6 1.09 2.00 -12.45
CA LEU A 6 2.05 2.90 -11.79
C LEU A 6 3.40 2.74 -12.46
N SER A 7 4.04 3.83 -12.85
CA SER A 7 5.37 3.85 -13.46
C SER A 7 6.25 4.93 -12.83
N LEU A 8 7.43 4.57 -12.46
CA LEU A 8 8.49 5.46 -11.96
C LEU A 8 9.63 5.49 -12.96
N SER A 9 10.10 6.68 -13.31
CA SER A 9 11.21 6.88 -14.23
C SER A 9 12.28 7.77 -13.60
N GLY A 10 13.42 7.18 -13.24
CA GLY A 10 14.60 7.88 -12.76
C GLY A 10 14.37 8.72 -11.50
N VAL A 11 13.49 8.28 -10.59
CA VAL A 11 13.10 9.02 -9.39
C VAL A 11 14.29 9.21 -8.45
N ARG A 12 14.54 10.46 -8.03
CA ARG A 12 15.68 10.85 -7.17
C ARG A 12 15.21 11.66 -5.99
N LYS A 13 15.89 11.48 -4.84
CA LYS A 13 15.74 12.29 -3.65
C LYS A 13 17.03 12.34 -2.86
N SER A 14 17.44 13.55 -2.47
CA SER A 14 18.58 13.77 -1.60
C SER A 14 18.18 14.61 -0.40
N PHE A 15 18.81 14.36 0.73
CA PHE A 15 18.75 15.18 1.94
C PHE A 15 20.18 15.64 2.25
N GLY A 16 20.51 16.88 1.86
CA GLY A 16 21.88 17.34 1.85
C GLY A 16 22.75 16.51 0.92
N ALA A 17 23.83 15.95 1.42
CA ALA A 17 24.74 15.08 0.65
C ALA A 17 24.24 13.63 0.52
N LEU A 18 23.23 13.22 1.32
CA LEU A 18 22.73 11.85 1.33
C LEU A 18 21.71 11.65 0.20
N LYS A 19 22.06 10.81 -0.78
CA LYS A 19 21.12 10.34 -1.83
C LYS A 19 20.32 9.16 -1.28
N VAL A 20 19.01 9.36 -1.05
CA VAL A 20 18.13 8.34 -0.48
C VAL A 20 17.40 7.55 -1.56
N THR A 21 17.06 8.18 -2.69
CA THR A 21 16.66 7.49 -3.93
C THR A 21 17.53 8.06 -5.08
N ASP A 22 18.15 7.20 -5.86
CA ASP A 22 19.11 7.59 -6.91
C ASP A 22 18.81 6.93 -8.25
N GLY A 23 17.81 7.47 -8.95
CA GLY A 23 17.45 7.03 -10.29
C GLY A 23 16.55 5.79 -10.29
N VAL A 24 15.66 5.66 -9.30
CA VAL A 24 14.76 4.51 -9.18
C VAL A 24 13.74 4.52 -10.32
N SER A 25 13.67 3.39 -11.02
CA SER A 25 12.67 3.12 -12.05
C SER A 25 12.02 1.76 -11.76
N LEU A 26 10.69 1.71 -11.78
CA LEU A 26 9.91 0.49 -11.65
C LEU A 26 8.51 0.69 -12.23
N ASP A 27 7.90 -0.39 -12.66
CA ASP A 27 6.53 -0.43 -13.18
C ASP A 27 5.71 -1.44 -12.38
N VAL A 28 4.43 -1.12 -12.16
CA VAL A 28 3.45 -2.03 -11.57
C VAL A 28 2.32 -2.21 -12.58
N ALA A 29 2.11 -3.45 -13.04
CA ALA A 29 1.08 -3.78 -14.01
C ALA A 29 -0.31 -3.87 -13.36
N PRO A 30 -1.41 -3.80 -14.16
CA PRO A 30 -2.76 -4.05 -13.64
C PRO A 30 -2.85 -5.43 -12.98
N GLY A 31 -3.38 -5.47 -11.75
CA GLY A 31 -3.57 -6.71 -10.99
C GLY A 31 -2.28 -7.35 -10.45
N GLU A 32 -1.11 -6.78 -10.73
CA GLU A 32 0.18 -7.26 -10.23
C GLU A 32 0.35 -6.94 -8.74
N LEU A 33 0.86 -7.90 -7.97
CA LEU A 33 1.45 -7.65 -6.66
C LEU A 33 2.97 -7.54 -6.84
N HIS A 34 3.46 -6.32 -6.82
CA HIS A 34 4.87 -5.99 -6.93
C HIS A 34 5.45 -5.73 -5.53
N ALA A 35 6.42 -6.51 -5.10
CA ALA A 35 7.09 -6.30 -3.82
C ALA A 35 8.33 -5.42 -3.99
N LEU A 36 8.49 -4.44 -3.10
CA LEU A 36 9.68 -3.63 -2.96
C LEU A 36 10.38 -4.01 -1.65
N ILE A 37 11.53 -4.63 -1.76
CA ILE A 37 12.31 -5.10 -0.63
C ILE A 37 13.69 -4.42 -0.60
N GLY A 38 14.42 -4.63 0.49
CA GLY A 38 15.77 -4.10 0.67
C GLY A 38 16.09 -3.92 2.14
N PRO A 39 17.37 -3.77 2.49
CA PRO A 39 17.82 -3.59 3.86
C PRO A 39 17.27 -2.30 4.50
N ASN A 40 17.48 -2.16 5.82
CA ASN A 40 17.13 -0.96 6.55
C ASN A 40 17.93 0.23 6.01
N GLY A 41 17.27 1.38 5.82
CA GLY A 41 17.91 2.54 5.21
C GLY A 41 18.08 2.49 3.68
N ALA A 42 17.60 1.44 3.00
CA ALA A 42 17.69 1.34 1.54
C ALA A 42 16.92 2.43 0.77
N GLY A 43 16.00 3.15 1.42
CA GLY A 43 15.20 4.21 0.80
C GLY A 43 13.74 3.82 0.49
N LYS A 44 13.28 2.64 0.91
CA LYS A 44 11.92 2.10 0.64
C LYS A 44 10.82 3.07 1.09
N THR A 45 10.83 3.48 2.36
CA THR A 45 9.85 4.42 2.92
C THR A 45 9.87 5.77 2.21
N THR A 46 11.07 6.26 1.86
CA THR A 46 11.22 7.50 1.08
C THR A 46 10.58 7.36 -0.29
N LEU A 47 10.79 6.23 -0.97
CA LEU A 47 10.17 5.97 -2.27
C LEU A 47 8.64 5.89 -2.16
N VAL A 48 8.10 5.21 -1.15
CA VAL A 48 6.65 5.18 -0.86
C VAL A 48 6.11 6.59 -0.61
N HIS A 49 6.83 7.44 0.14
CA HIS A 49 6.45 8.83 0.35
C HIS A 49 6.46 9.65 -0.96
N GLN A 50 7.40 9.37 -1.87
CA GLN A 50 7.43 10.00 -3.18
C GLN A 50 6.24 9.53 -4.04
N ILE A 51 5.92 8.23 -4.05
CA ILE A 51 4.79 7.66 -4.79
C ILE A 51 3.46 8.15 -4.23
N SER A 52 3.32 8.29 -2.91
CA SER A 52 2.09 8.78 -2.27
C SER A 52 1.92 10.30 -2.33
N GLY A 53 2.96 11.07 -2.75
CA GLY A 53 2.92 12.52 -2.83
C GLY A 53 3.22 13.24 -1.52
N MET A 54 3.57 12.52 -0.46
CA MET A 54 4.00 13.10 0.82
C MET A 54 5.38 13.74 0.73
N LEU A 55 6.18 13.29 -0.24
CA LEU A 55 7.51 13.82 -0.52
C LEU A 55 7.68 14.04 -2.01
N ARG A 56 8.07 15.26 -2.41
CA ARG A 56 8.34 15.54 -3.81
C ARG A 56 9.73 15.01 -4.20
N PRO A 57 9.88 14.28 -5.31
CA PRO A 57 11.18 13.93 -5.85
C PRO A 57 11.94 15.18 -6.33
N ASP A 58 13.26 15.10 -6.28
CA ASP A 58 14.15 16.19 -6.79
C ASP A 58 14.32 16.06 -8.31
N ALA A 59 14.21 14.83 -8.86
CA ALA A 59 14.25 14.54 -10.29
C ALA A 59 13.52 13.25 -10.61
N GLY A 60 13.26 13.01 -11.90
CA GLY A 60 12.47 11.87 -12.40
C GLY A 60 10.99 12.18 -12.41
N SER A 61 10.21 11.21 -12.82
CA SER A 61 8.74 11.33 -12.96
C SER A 61 8.01 10.12 -12.42
N ILE A 62 6.78 10.34 -11.97
CA ILE A 62 5.86 9.32 -11.48
C ILE A 62 4.58 9.43 -12.30
N HIS A 63 4.22 8.36 -13.01
CA HIS A 63 3.01 8.29 -13.81
C HIS A 63 2.04 7.29 -13.18
N PHE A 64 0.78 7.64 -13.21
CA PHE A 64 -0.31 6.79 -12.76
C PHE A 64 -1.43 6.78 -13.80
N ARG A 65 -1.77 5.59 -14.31
CA ARG A 65 -2.72 5.40 -15.41
C ARG A 65 -2.41 6.32 -16.62
N GLY A 66 -1.12 6.36 -17.01
CA GLY A 66 -0.63 7.19 -18.12
C GLY A 66 -0.49 8.69 -17.82
N SER A 67 -1.00 9.19 -16.68
CA SER A 67 -0.92 10.60 -16.30
C SER A 67 0.28 10.89 -15.42
N ASP A 68 1.00 11.98 -15.66
CA ASP A 68 2.07 12.45 -14.77
C ASP A 68 1.45 13.01 -13.47
N ILE A 69 1.76 12.34 -12.36
CA ILE A 69 1.31 12.71 -11.01
C ILE A 69 2.45 13.25 -10.13
N THR A 70 3.63 13.49 -10.70
CA THR A 70 4.84 13.87 -9.94
C THR A 70 4.60 15.05 -9.00
N GLY A 71 3.87 16.07 -9.48
CA GLY A 71 3.53 17.27 -8.71
C GLY A 71 2.20 17.20 -7.95
N PHE A 72 1.48 16.08 -7.95
CA PHE A 72 0.18 15.99 -7.27
C PHE A 72 0.35 15.85 -5.75
N SER A 73 -0.56 16.49 -5.00
CA SER A 73 -0.69 16.28 -3.56
C SER A 73 -1.21 14.87 -3.23
N PRO A 74 -1.03 14.37 -1.99
CA PRO A 74 -1.57 13.08 -1.57
C PRO A 74 -3.07 12.94 -1.83
N GLU A 75 -3.87 13.96 -1.56
CA GLU A 75 -5.32 13.97 -1.76
C GLU A 75 -5.68 13.85 -3.24
N ARG A 76 -4.92 14.52 -4.12
CA ARG A 76 -5.13 14.44 -5.56
C ARG A 76 -4.78 13.07 -6.13
N ARG A 77 -3.72 12.42 -5.59
CA ARG A 77 -3.35 11.04 -5.95
C ARG A 77 -4.40 10.05 -5.46
N SER A 78 -4.89 10.20 -4.25
CA SER A 78 -5.98 9.37 -3.70
C SER A 78 -7.25 9.48 -4.56
N ARG A 79 -7.65 10.70 -4.94
CA ARG A 79 -8.79 10.93 -5.86
C ARG A 79 -8.58 10.36 -7.25
N ALA A 80 -7.32 10.25 -7.71
CA ALA A 80 -6.98 9.58 -8.96
C ALA A 80 -7.06 8.04 -8.86
N GLY A 81 -7.24 7.49 -7.66
CA GLY A 81 -7.36 6.06 -7.41
C GLY A 81 -6.08 5.38 -6.92
N LEU A 82 -5.08 6.14 -6.44
CA LEU A 82 -3.89 5.60 -5.77
C LEU A 82 -4.13 5.61 -4.25
N ALA A 83 -4.55 4.49 -3.69
CA ALA A 83 -4.75 4.35 -2.26
C ALA A 83 -3.44 3.97 -1.55
N ARG A 84 -3.32 4.36 -0.28
CA ARG A 84 -2.22 3.94 0.59
C ARG A 84 -2.76 3.49 1.94
N THR A 85 -2.29 2.34 2.43
CA THR A 85 -2.41 1.99 3.85
C THR A 85 -1.26 2.65 4.61
N PHE A 86 -1.54 3.23 5.77
CA PHE A 86 -0.53 3.97 6.54
C PHE A 86 0.17 3.03 7.53
N GLN A 87 1.46 3.25 7.74
CA GLN A 87 2.26 2.57 8.78
C GLN A 87 1.76 2.89 10.21
N ILE A 88 1.13 4.05 10.40
CA ILE A 88 0.40 4.42 11.63
C ILE A 88 -1.09 4.27 11.32
N THR A 89 -1.80 3.45 12.09
CA THR A 89 -3.23 3.19 11.94
C THR A 89 -4.02 4.50 11.84
N SER A 90 -4.58 4.74 10.66
CA SER A 90 -5.43 5.94 10.41
C SER A 90 -6.87 5.72 10.86
N THR A 91 -7.13 4.65 11.63
CA THR A 91 -8.45 4.35 12.17
C THR A 91 -8.77 5.24 13.36
N ILE A 92 -10.03 5.61 13.52
CA ILE A 92 -10.52 6.35 14.67
C ILE A 92 -10.94 5.32 15.73
N PRO A 93 -10.18 5.17 16.84
CA PRO A 93 -10.39 4.07 17.80
C PRO A 93 -11.74 4.09 18.51
N SER A 94 -12.36 5.26 18.62
CA SER A 94 -13.67 5.47 19.26
C SER A 94 -14.87 5.20 18.33
N LEU A 95 -14.62 5.00 17.03
CA LEU A 95 -15.63 4.61 16.06
C LEU A 95 -15.62 3.09 15.85
N SER A 96 -16.77 2.53 15.45
CA SER A 96 -16.88 1.14 15.04
C SER A 96 -16.13 0.89 13.73
N VAL A 97 -15.94 -0.39 13.38
CA VAL A 97 -15.40 -0.79 12.08
C VAL A 97 -16.26 -0.21 10.95
N LEU A 98 -17.58 -0.34 11.04
CA LEU A 98 -18.51 0.19 10.04
C LEU A 98 -18.38 1.71 9.89
N GLU A 99 -18.35 2.44 10.99
CA GLU A 99 -18.21 3.90 10.95
C GLU A 99 -16.87 4.34 10.33
N ASN A 100 -15.76 3.66 10.67
CA ASN A 100 -14.46 3.94 10.06
C ASN A 100 -14.49 3.73 8.54
N VAL A 101 -15.06 2.62 8.06
CA VAL A 101 -15.12 2.33 6.63
C VAL A 101 -16.11 3.26 5.92
N ALA A 102 -17.24 3.60 6.56
CA ALA A 102 -18.22 4.55 6.01
C ALA A 102 -17.61 5.95 5.79
N LEU A 103 -16.67 6.40 6.65
CA LEU A 103 -15.91 7.64 6.41
C LEU A 103 -15.10 7.58 5.10
N GLY A 104 -14.54 6.42 4.76
CA GLY A 104 -13.84 6.22 3.48
C GLY A 104 -14.80 6.37 2.29
N VAL A 105 -16.00 5.79 2.37
CA VAL A 105 -17.05 5.95 1.35
C VAL A 105 -17.45 7.42 1.22
N GLN A 106 -17.67 8.10 2.35
CA GLN A 106 -18.06 9.51 2.36
C GLN A 106 -17.01 10.42 1.73
N ALA A 107 -15.72 10.12 1.90
CA ALA A 107 -14.62 10.90 1.33
C ALA A 107 -14.62 10.94 -0.20
N ARG A 108 -15.22 9.95 -0.88
CA ARG A 108 -15.38 9.93 -2.34
C ARG A 108 -16.47 10.85 -2.85
N SER A 109 -17.51 11.04 -2.07
CA SER A 109 -18.68 11.84 -2.45
C SER A 109 -18.91 12.97 -1.44
N PRO A 110 -18.10 14.03 -1.48
CA PRO A 110 -18.28 15.16 -0.59
C PRO A 110 -19.56 15.92 -0.95
N SER A 111 -20.71 15.47 -0.46
CA SER A 111 -21.95 16.21 -0.54
C SER A 111 -22.03 17.17 0.64
N PRO A 112 -22.15 18.48 0.43
CA PRO A 112 -22.35 19.42 1.54
C PRO A 112 -23.59 19.11 2.40
N LEU A 113 -24.59 18.44 1.79
CA LEU A 113 -25.82 18.00 2.46
C LEU A 113 -25.64 16.73 3.31
N ALA A 114 -24.55 15.99 3.13
CA ALA A 114 -24.26 14.79 3.93
C ALA A 114 -24.08 15.11 5.42
N LEU A 115 -23.66 16.32 5.76
CA LEU A 115 -23.55 16.78 7.15
C LEU A 115 -24.91 16.87 7.90
N LEU A 116 -26.02 16.90 7.19
CA LEU A 116 -27.37 16.99 7.75
C LEU A 116 -28.07 15.62 7.82
N ARG A 117 -27.47 14.56 7.28
CA ARG A 117 -28.03 13.19 7.29
C ARG A 117 -27.45 12.41 8.46
N ASN A 118 -28.30 11.58 9.09
CA ASN A 118 -27.81 10.61 10.07
C ASN A 118 -27.02 9.52 9.35
N ALA A 119 -25.68 9.61 9.41
CA ALA A 119 -24.76 8.67 8.74
C ALA A 119 -25.02 7.20 9.15
N ALA A 120 -25.49 6.96 10.38
CA ALA A 120 -25.80 5.62 10.87
C ALA A 120 -26.96 4.94 10.11
N LEU A 121 -27.85 5.76 9.51
CA LEU A 121 -29.02 5.28 8.76
C LEU A 121 -28.88 5.46 7.24
N ASP A 122 -27.72 5.96 6.78
CA ASP A 122 -27.52 6.22 5.35
C ASP A 122 -26.99 4.96 4.63
N GLU A 123 -27.91 4.22 4.02
CA GLU A 123 -27.58 2.99 3.28
C GLU A 123 -26.65 3.26 2.09
N SER A 124 -26.65 4.46 1.55
CA SER A 124 -25.71 4.82 0.46
C SER A 124 -24.25 4.86 0.93
N LEU A 125 -24.02 5.02 2.23
CA LEU A 125 -22.71 4.93 2.87
C LEU A 125 -22.47 3.52 3.43
N ASN A 126 -23.47 2.97 4.11
CA ASN A 126 -23.32 1.72 4.86
C ASN A 126 -23.28 0.48 3.94
N GLY A 127 -23.99 0.48 2.83
CA GLY A 127 -23.96 -0.62 1.85
C GLY A 127 -22.54 -0.88 1.29
N PRO A 128 -21.91 0.11 0.62
CA PRO A 128 -20.53 -0.03 0.17
C PRO A 128 -19.53 -0.29 1.29
N ALA A 129 -19.75 0.29 2.49
CA ALA A 129 -18.88 0.04 3.64
C ALA A 129 -18.96 -1.42 4.10
N ARG A 130 -20.16 -2.00 4.20
CA ARG A 130 -20.35 -3.43 4.53
C ARG A 130 -19.71 -4.35 3.50
N ALA A 131 -19.84 -4.05 2.22
CA ALA A 131 -19.19 -4.83 1.15
C ALA A 131 -17.65 -4.81 1.28
N ALA A 132 -17.06 -3.65 1.60
CA ALA A 132 -15.63 -3.55 1.85
C ALA A 132 -15.20 -4.33 3.11
N ILE A 133 -15.98 -4.27 4.20
CA ILE A 133 -15.75 -5.02 5.45
C ILE A 133 -15.82 -6.54 5.18
N GLU A 134 -16.81 -7.00 4.42
CA GLU A 134 -16.95 -8.39 4.02
C GLU A 134 -15.74 -8.87 3.21
N SER A 135 -15.26 -8.06 2.27
CA SER A 135 -14.12 -8.41 1.42
C SER A 135 -12.80 -8.62 2.18
N VAL A 136 -12.70 -8.10 3.40
CA VAL A 136 -11.54 -8.26 4.28
C VAL A 136 -11.80 -9.21 5.46
N GLY A 137 -12.97 -9.86 5.51
CA GLY A 137 -13.32 -10.86 6.54
C GLY A 137 -13.65 -10.28 7.92
N LEU A 138 -14.10 -9.02 8.00
CA LEU A 138 -14.45 -8.33 9.26
C LEU A 138 -15.96 -8.18 9.51
N SER A 139 -16.82 -8.92 8.79
CA SER A 139 -18.30 -8.77 8.90
C SER A 139 -18.81 -8.90 10.34
N GLU A 140 -18.32 -9.87 11.10
CA GLU A 140 -18.71 -10.08 12.50
C GLU A 140 -18.17 -9.01 13.46
N ARG A 141 -17.27 -8.17 12.99
CA ARG A 141 -16.65 -7.07 13.73
C ARG A 141 -17.22 -5.70 13.38
N ALA A 142 -18.21 -5.63 12.49
CA ALA A 142 -18.73 -4.36 11.96
C ALA A 142 -19.10 -3.33 13.05
N ASP A 143 -19.70 -3.79 14.14
CA ASP A 143 -20.16 -2.94 15.24
C ASP A 143 -19.14 -2.83 16.39
N VAL A 144 -17.97 -3.48 16.28
CA VAL A 144 -16.91 -3.42 17.27
C VAL A 144 -16.11 -2.13 17.11
N LEU A 145 -15.77 -1.46 18.22
CA LEU A 145 -14.92 -0.27 18.20
C LEU A 145 -13.52 -0.63 17.65
N ALA A 146 -13.01 0.18 16.72
CA ALA A 146 -11.69 -0.07 16.10
C ALA A 146 -10.56 -0.14 17.13
N GLY A 147 -10.68 0.57 18.25
CA GLY A 147 -9.73 0.49 19.35
C GLY A 147 -9.62 -0.88 20.02
N ARG A 148 -10.65 -1.74 19.89
CA ARG A 148 -10.72 -3.08 20.48
C ARG A 148 -10.25 -4.19 19.54
N LEU A 149 -9.95 -3.86 18.30
CA LEU A 149 -9.44 -4.80 17.32
C LEU A 149 -8.01 -5.22 17.65
N SER A 150 -7.65 -6.44 17.28
CA SER A 150 -6.28 -6.92 17.26
C SER A 150 -5.43 -6.17 16.22
N HIS A 151 -4.12 -6.38 16.21
CA HIS A 151 -3.25 -5.75 15.21
C HIS A 151 -3.58 -6.20 13.79
N GLY A 152 -3.81 -7.48 13.56
CA GLY A 152 -4.20 -8.01 12.26
C GLY A 152 -5.56 -7.51 11.79
N GLU A 153 -6.56 -7.46 12.69
CA GLU A 153 -7.88 -6.90 12.40
C GLU A 153 -7.80 -5.41 12.04
N LYS A 154 -6.93 -4.63 12.70
CA LYS A 154 -6.70 -3.22 12.35
C LYS A 154 -6.09 -3.07 10.96
N ARG A 155 -5.15 -3.93 10.59
CA ARG A 155 -4.58 -3.94 9.23
C ARG A 155 -5.63 -4.30 8.17
N ALA A 156 -6.48 -5.29 8.45
CA ALA A 156 -7.60 -5.61 7.57
C ALA A 156 -8.58 -4.43 7.45
N LEU A 157 -8.88 -3.72 8.56
CA LEU A 157 -9.71 -2.52 8.53
C LEU A 157 -9.11 -1.40 7.66
N GLU A 158 -7.80 -1.16 7.74
CA GLU A 158 -7.12 -0.18 6.89
C GLU A 158 -7.23 -0.53 5.39
N ILE A 159 -7.11 -1.83 5.07
CA ILE A 159 -7.33 -2.31 3.70
C ILE A 159 -8.79 -2.08 3.29
N ALA A 160 -9.78 -2.40 4.14
CA ALA A 160 -11.19 -2.12 3.86
C ALA A 160 -11.44 -0.65 3.55
N MET A 161 -10.88 0.27 4.36
CA MET A 161 -10.98 1.71 4.13
C MET A 161 -10.34 2.11 2.79
N ALA A 162 -9.18 1.55 2.44
CA ALA A 162 -8.54 1.79 1.15
C ALA A 162 -9.41 1.29 -0.03
N LEU A 163 -10.07 0.15 0.12
CA LEU A 163 -10.94 -0.43 -0.91
C LEU A 163 -12.18 0.42 -1.19
N THR A 164 -12.69 1.18 -0.19
CA THR A 164 -13.82 2.11 -0.42
C THR A 164 -13.52 3.20 -1.43
N LEU A 165 -12.24 3.50 -1.66
CA LEU A 165 -11.81 4.46 -2.68
C LEU A 165 -11.87 3.90 -4.11
N GLU A 166 -12.26 2.63 -4.29
CA GLU A 166 -12.21 1.91 -5.58
C GLU A 166 -10.87 2.09 -6.29
N PRO A 167 -9.76 1.73 -5.61
CA PRO A 167 -8.44 2.09 -6.09
C PRO A 167 -8.06 1.30 -7.34
N ALA A 168 -7.32 1.95 -8.25
CA ALA A 168 -6.62 1.25 -9.33
C ALA A 168 -5.31 0.65 -8.85
N ALA A 169 -4.68 1.26 -7.82
CA ALA A 169 -3.51 0.70 -7.15
C ALA A 169 -3.51 0.99 -5.65
N ILE A 170 -2.93 0.08 -4.88
CA ILE A 170 -2.80 0.16 -3.41
C ILE A 170 -1.31 0.10 -3.04
N LEU A 171 -0.86 1.08 -2.27
CA LEU A 171 0.45 1.07 -1.63
C LEU A 171 0.31 0.45 -0.24
N LEU A 172 0.98 -0.66 0.00
CA LEU A 172 0.98 -1.41 1.24
C LEU A 172 2.36 -1.27 1.90
N ASP A 173 2.41 -0.58 3.03
CA ASP A 173 3.66 -0.24 3.72
C ASP A 173 3.75 -1.06 5.02
N GLU A 174 4.52 -2.16 4.97
CA GLU A 174 4.76 -3.12 6.05
C GLU A 174 3.46 -3.61 6.74
N PRO A 175 2.49 -4.16 5.99
CA PRO A 175 1.21 -4.58 6.57
C PRO A 175 1.35 -5.74 7.55
N LEU A 176 2.41 -6.53 7.49
CA LEU A 176 2.66 -7.67 8.40
C LEU A 176 3.46 -7.27 9.64
N ALA A 177 3.97 -6.02 9.74
CA ALA A 177 4.78 -5.59 10.87
C ALA A 177 3.99 -5.62 12.19
N GLY A 178 4.54 -6.28 13.21
CA GLY A 178 3.94 -6.38 14.55
C GLY A 178 2.70 -7.27 14.65
N VAL A 179 2.40 -8.04 13.62
CA VAL A 179 1.27 -8.97 13.57
C VAL A 179 1.72 -10.37 14.00
N GLY A 180 0.92 -11.03 14.82
CA GLY A 180 1.18 -12.41 15.21
C GLY A 180 1.07 -13.39 14.04
N ARG A 181 1.71 -14.56 14.15
CA ARG A 181 1.80 -15.53 13.04
C ARG A 181 0.45 -15.88 12.42
N GLU A 182 -0.54 -16.25 13.24
CA GLU A 182 -1.87 -16.66 12.74
C GLU A 182 -2.60 -15.51 12.02
N GLU A 183 -2.49 -14.29 12.57
CA GLU A 183 -3.07 -13.10 11.93
C GLU A 183 -2.30 -12.72 10.65
N GLY A 184 -0.97 -12.90 10.61
CA GLY A 184 -0.15 -12.73 9.43
C GLY A 184 -0.56 -13.67 8.30
N GLU A 185 -0.82 -14.95 8.60
CA GLU A 185 -1.32 -15.92 7.62
C GLU A 185 -2.69 -15.49 7.05
N ARG A 186 -3.58 -14.94 7.89
CA ARG A 186 -4.88 -14.38 7.45
C ARG A 186 -4.70 -13.16 6.55
N LEU A 187 -3.77 -12.25 6.89
CA LEU A 187 -3.47 -11.09 6.04
C LEU A 187 -2.84 -11.50 4.71
N ILE A 188 -1.94 -12.48 4.70
CA ILE A 188 -1.39 -13.05 3.46
C ILE A 188 -2.51 -13.64 2.59
N ALA A 189 -3.44 -14.37 3.17
CA ALA A 189 -4.60 -14.91 2.45
C ALA A 189 -5.49 -13.78 1.89
N LEU A 190 -5.72 -12.72 2.66
CA LEU A 190 -6.44 -11.53 2.21
C LEU A 190 -5.74 -10.86 1.02
N LEU A 191 -4.44 -10.55 1.13
CA LEU A 191 -3.68 -9.92 0.05
C LEU A 191 -3.69 -10.78 -1.21
N ARG A 192 -3.60 -12.11 -1.06
CA ARG A 192 -3.72 -13.06 -2.18
C ARG A 192 -5.10 -13.00 -2.85
N SER A 193 -6.17 -12.80 -2.09
CA SER A 193 -7.53 -12.68 -2.65
C SER A 193 -7.76 -11.37 -3.42
N LEU A 194 -7.00 -10.32 -3.11
CA LEU A 194 -7.05 -9.02 -3.79
C LEU A 194 -6.20 -8.99 -5.07
N LYS A 195 -5.24 -9.91 -5.19
CA LYS A 195 -4.37 -10.05 -6.36
C LYS A 195 -5.19 -10.34 -7.63
N GLY A 196 -4.77 -9.79 -8.76
CA GLY A 196 -5.52 -9.86 -10.01
C GLY A 196 -6.64 -8.82 -10.14
N ARG A 197 -7.17 -8.32 -9.01
CA ARG A 197 -8.21 -7.28 -9.00
C ARG A 197 -7.63 -5.86 -8.85
N TYR A 198 -6.57 -5.75 -8.07
CA TYR A 198 -5.90 -4.47 -7.77
C TYR A 198 -4.42 -4.57 -8.08
N ALA A 199 -3.85 -3.53 -8.66
CA ALA A 199 -2.40 -3.38 -8.66
C ALA A 199 -1.94 -3.06 -7.23
N MET A 200 -0.91 -3.74 -6.74
CA MET A 200 -0.41 -3.54 -5.38
C MET A 200 1.10 -3.35 -5.38
N LEU A 201 1.58 -2.30 -4.71
CA LEU A 201 3.00 -2.16 -4.37
C LEU A 201 3.15 -2.45 -2.88
N LEU A 202 3.77 -3.58 -2.56
CA LEU A 202 3.98 -4.08 -1.21
C LEU A 202 5.42 -3.79 -0.76
N VAL A 203 5.58 -3.02 0.29
CA VAL A 203 6.86 -2.91 1.00
C VAL A 203 6.82 -3.85 2.18
N GLU A 204 7.74 -4.79 2.23
CA GLU A 204 7.86 -5.78 3.30
C GLU A 204 9.30 -6.20 3.54
N HIS A 205 9.58 -6.69 4.72
CA HIS A 205 10.85 -7.28 5.10
C HIS A 205 10.73 -8.79 5.42
N ASP A 206 9.51 -9.33 5.54
CA ASP A 206 9.26 -10.76 5.65
C ASP A 206 9.41 -11.42 4.27
N MET A 207 10.57 -12.01 4.04
CA MET A 207 10.93 -12.62 2.75
C MET A 207 10.03 -13.82 2.41
N GLU A 208 9.56 -14.58 3.41
CA GLU A 208 8.66 -15.72 3.17
C GLU A 208 7.32 -15.22 2.63
N ALA A 209 6.75 -14.20 3.24
CA ALA A 209 5.52 -13.57 2.79
C ALA A 209 5.68 -12.95 1.39
N VAL A 210 6.79 -12.24 1.15
CA VAL A 210 7.09 -11.64 -0.16
C VAL A 210 7.13 -12.69 -1.25
N PHE A 211 7.91 -13.77 -1.07
CA PHE A 211 8.04 -14.82 -2.09
C PHE A 211 6.76 -15.65 -2.28
N ALA A 212 5.90 -15.70 -1.25
CA ALA A 212 4.61 -16.39 -1.35
C ALA A 212 3.53 -15.56 -2.08
N LEU A 213 3.67 -14.23 -2.10
CA LEU A 213 2.63 -13.31 -2.60
C LEU A 213 2.99 -12.66 -3.94
N ALA A 214 4.24 -12.21 -4.11
CA ALA A 214 4.63 -11.32 -5.20
C ALA A 214 4.64 -12.00 -6.57
N ASP A 215 4.22 -11.26 -7.61
CA ASP A 215 4.44 -11.61 -9.03
C ASP A 215 5.80 -11.11 -9.48
N ARG A 216 6.21 -9.96 -8.94
CA ARG A 216 7.48 -9.32 -9.21
C ARG A 216 8.08 -8.80 -7.91
N VAL A 217 9.39 -8.85 -7.81
CA VAL A 217 10.16 -8.32 -6.68
C VAL A 217 11.18 -7.33 -7.22
N THR A 218 11.28 -6.17 -6.61
CA THR A 218 12.36 -5.19 -6.84
C THR A 218 13.15 -5.01 -5.56
N VAL A 219 14.45 -5.12 -5.65
CA VAL A 219 15.39 -4.95 -4.53
C VAL A 219 16.05 -3.59 -4.58
N LEU A 220 15.86 -2.82 -3.52
CA LEU A 220 16.44 -1.49 -3.35
C LEU A 220 17.60 -1.55 -2.34
N VAL A 221 18.75 -1.03 -2.72
CA VAL A 221 19.94 -0.92 -1.85
C VAL A 221 20.58 0.45 -2.05
N TYR A 222 20.81 1.18 -0.97
CA TYR A 222 21.36 2.55 -1.00
C TYR A 222 20.69 3.44 -2.06
N GLY A 223 19.37 3.39 -2.15
CA GLY A 223 18.57 4.19 -3.06
C GLY A 223 18.59 3.75 -4.51
N ARG A 224 19.18 2.60 -4.86
CA ARG A 224 19.26 2.08 -6.22
C ARG A 224 18.62 0.72 -6.33
N VAL A 225 17.99 0.46 -7.47
CA VAL A 225 17.50 -0.88 -7.80
C VAL A 225 18.71 -1.73 -8.21
N ILE A 226 18.95 -2.83 -7.50
CA ILE A 226 20.02 -3.78 -7.81
C ILE A 226 19.50 -5.02 -8.55
N ALA A 227 18.23 -5.39 -8.34
CA ALA A 227 17.57 -6.48 -9.03
C ALA A 227 16.07 -6.21 -9.16
N SER A 228 15.46 -6.67 -10.26
CA SER A 228 13.99 -6.65 -10.43
C SER A 228 13.59 -7.80 -11.36
N GLY A 229 12.63 -8.62 -10.95
CA GLY A 229 12.20 -9.77 -11.72
C GLY A 229 11.18 -10.62 -10.98
N ASP A 230 10.96 -11.83 -11.48
CA ASP A 230 10.16 -12.82 -10.77
C ASP A 230 10.84 -13.23 -9.45
N PRO A 231 10.06 -13.68 -8.45
CA PRO A 231 10.60 -13.98 -7.11
C PRO A 231 11.74 -15.01 -7.12
N ALA A 232 11.68 -16.03 -7.98
CA ALA A 232 12.68 -17.09 -8.03
C ALA A 232 14.02 -16.55 -8.58
N THR A 233 13.96 -15.75 -9.64
CA THR A 233 15.13 -15.10 -10.24
C THR A 233 15.80 -14.14 -9.23
N VAL A 234 15.02 -13.29 -8.57
CA VAL A 234 15.56 -12.34 -7.59
C VAL A 234 16.17 -13.06 -6.39
N ARG A 235 15.55 -14.14 -5.90
CA ARG A 235 16.08 -14.95 -4.80
C ARG A 235 17.42 -15.62 -5.13
N ALA A 236 17.64 -15.94 -6.40
CA ALA A 236 18.87 -16.60 -6.87
C ALA A 236 20.00 -15.59 -7.15
N ASP A 237 19.71 -14.29 -7.25
CA ASP A 237 20.68 -13.25 -7.62
C ASP A 237 21.79 -13.11 -6.57
N PRO A 238 23.08 -13.23 -6.94
CA PRO A 238 24.20 -13.09 -6.01
C PRO A 238 24.28 -11.73 -5.32
N ALA A 239 23.98 -10.63 -6.04
CA ALA A 239 24.01 -9.27 -5.48
C ALA A 239 22.92 -9.09 -4.41
N VAL A 240 21.76 -9.72 -4.60
CA VAL A 240 20.67 -9.72 -3.59
C VAL A 240 21.11 -10.49 -2.36
N ARG A 241 21.71 -11.67 -2.52
CA ARG A 241 22.22 -12.46 -1.39
C ARG A 241 23.27 -11.71 -0.60
N GLU A 242 24.23 -11.06 -1.27
CA GLU A 242 25.28 -10.27 -0.65
C GLU A 242 24.70 -9.09 0.16
N ALA A 243 23.71 -8.39 -0.40
CA ALA A 243 23.04 -7.26 0.26
C ALA A 243 22.33 -7.62 1.56
N TYR A 244 21.80 -8.86 1.66
CA TYR A 244 21.14 -9.36 2.87
C TYR A 244 22.08 -10.07 3.84
N LEU A 245 23.13 -10.76 3.36
CA LEU A 245 24.13 -11.43 4.23
C LEU A 245 25.07 -10.43 4.93
N GLY A 246 25.23 -9.22 4.36
CA GLY A 246 26.03 -8.16 4.96
C GLY A 246 25.41 -7.54 6.23
N GLU A 247 24.16 -7.85 6.57
CA GLU A 247 23.48 -7.36 7.80
C GLU A 247 23.60 -8.32 9.00
N GLU A 248 24.12 -9.53 8.82
CA GLU A 248 24.31 -10.54 9.91
C GLU A 248 25.71 -10.47 10.56
N GLY A 249 26.45 -9.37 10.38
CA GLY A 249 27.80 -9.14 10.91
C GLY A 249 27.86 -8.09 12.01
#